data_607a8f9af4cdaf2d2fe9de2276bf94fb
#
_entry.id   607a8f9af4cdaf2d2fe9de2276bf94fb
#
_cell.length_a   1.000
_cell.length_b   1.000
_cell.length_c   1.000
_cell.angle_alpha   90.00
_cell.angle_beta   90.00
_cell.angle_gamma   90.00
#
_symmetry.space_group_name_H-M   'P 1'
#
loop_
_entity.id
_entity.type
_entity.pdbx_description
1 polymer ?
#
loop_
_entity_poly.entity_id
_entity_poly.type
_entity_poly.pdbx_seq_one_letter_code
_entity_poly.pdbx_strand_id
1 'polypeptide(L)'
;MKKRILTLLFLFFSLVPFLHSQEVEQKEEGTLTLSGSVDAYFRSNLNAPNSGDNFLAPASSFANLPGFSLGMANIIATYQTKKVGAVIDLVFGPRGEDAVFGSPLYSGGMAGSSQMVNQLYVYWNVSDKVTLTMGNFNTFLGYEVISPKSNFNYSTSYQFSYGPFSHTGLKANIKLSDSWSVLAAVMNPTDMTEFNLNGTYTLGGQLAYSTDAGNTYLNVVYGDQDGRLKEETGLVSGVTSLGKTFQLDLTTGINLNPTVFAGVNTTYQTTTAGEIFTQSEVQDVQGDGAGFYGFAGYLQAKPSDTFGIGFRGEYFSVFNTGLEEVVGLNSEGNGSVFAATLSGNIQLGDNLKLIPELRVDSMKEEFFLTKDLNGSKGLASFLLAAVFSF
;
A
#
# COMPACT_ATOMS: atom_id res chain seq x y z
N MET A 1 20.66 -34.67 5.41
CA MET A 1 19.25 -34.34 5.40
C MET A 1 18.77 -33.58 4.15
N LYS A 2 19.65 -32.99 3.33
CA LYS A 2 19.28 -32.19 2.11
C LYS A 2 18.80 -33.02 0.89
N LYS A 3 19.03 -34.33 0.84
CA LYS A 3 18.64 -35.17 -0.32
C LYS A 3 17.22 -35.75 -0.27
N ARG A 4 16.51 -35.69 0.88
CA ARG A 4 15.16 -36.26 1.01
C ARG A 4 14.01 -35.29 0.64
N ILE A 5 14.26 -33.98 0.63
CA ILE A 5 13.24 -32.96 0.32
C ILE A 5 13.07 -32.84 -1.20
N LEU A 6 14.13 -33.02 -1.98
CA LEU A 6 14.08 -32.95 -3.44
C LEU A 6 13.30 -34.12 -4.07
N THR A 7 13.28 -35.28 -3.43
CA THR A 7 12.58 -36.48 -3.91
C THR A 7 11.06 -36.39 -3.71
N LEU A 8 10.59 -35.64 -2.69
CA LEU A 8 9.15 -35.43 -2.48
C LEU A 8 8.52 -34.42 -3.47
N LEU A 9 9.27 -33.43 -3.91
CA LEU A 9 8.77 -32.49 -4.95
C LEU A 9 8.67 -33.14 -6.33
N PHE A 10 9.51 -34.10 -6.65
CA PHE A 10 9.46 -34.81 -7.95
C PHE A 10 8.34 -35.87 -8.03
N LEU A 11 7.89 -36.40 -6.89
CA LEU A 11 6.80 -37.36 -6.86
C LEU A 11 5.41 -36.72 -7.02
N PHE A 12 5.28 -35.44 -6.81
CA PHE A 12 4.00 -34.73 -7.04
C PHE A 12 3.76 -34.37 -8.52
N PHE A 13 4.81 -34.34 -9.34
CA PHE A 13 4.71 -34.04 -10.78
C PHE A 13 4.51 -35.25 -11.68
N SER A 14 4.66 -36.47 -11.17
CA SER A 14 4.63 -37.70 -12.00
C SER A 14 3.29 -38.43 -12.01
N LEU A 15 2.23 -37.88 -11.43
CA LEU A 15 0.89 -38.52 -11.34
C LEU A 15 -0.22 -37.70 -12.03
N VAL A 16 0.10 -37.07 -13.17
CA VAL A 16 -0.96 -36.58 -14.05
C VAL A 16 -1.07 -37.55 -15.23
N PRO A 17 -2.08 -38.44 -15.27
CA PRO A 17 -2.33 -39.24 -16.47
C PRO A 17 -2.80 -38.31 -17.59
N PHE A 18 -2.07 -38.30 -18.72
CA PHE A 18 -2.53 -37.72 -19.97
C PHE A 18 -3.74 -38.52 -20.47
N LEU A 19 -4.93 -38.15 -20.04
CA LEU A 19 -6.18 -38.56 -20.68
C LEU A 19 -6.50 -37.53 -21.76
N HIS A 20 -6.11 -37.84 -23.01
CA HIS A 20 -6.67 -37.19 -24.19
C HIS A 20 -8.09 -37.68 -24.39
N SER A 21 -9.05 -36.95 -23.84
CA SER A 21 -10.42 -36.98 -24.28
C SER A 21 -10.64 -35.76 -25.15
N GLN A 22 -10.86 -35.97 -26.44
CA GLN A 22 -11.39 -34.91 -27.31
C GLN A 22 -12.87 -34.75 -27.02
N GLU A 23 -13.23 -34.20 -25.86
CA GLU A 23 -14.49 -33.50 -25.70
C GLU A 23 -14.31 -32.11 -26.30
N VAL A 24 -15.22 -31.74 -27.19
CA VAL A 24 -15.36 -30.35 -27.65
C VAL A 24 -15.76 -29.55 -26.40
N GLU A 25 -14.74 -29.03 -25.69
CA GLU A 25 -14.93 -28.12 -24.58
C GLU A 25 -15.73 -26.93 -25.11
N GLN A 26 -16.97 -26.78 -24.67
CA GLN A 26 -17.67 -25.51 -24.81
C GLN A 26 -16.78 -24.48 -24.13
N LYS A 27 -16.18 -23.62 -24.96
CA LYS A 27 -15.31 -22.52 -24.48
C LYS A 27 -16.17 -21.69 -23.54
N GLU A 28 -15.85 -21.73 -22.23
CA GLU A 28 -16.51 -20.85 -21.26
C GLU A 28 -16.33 -19.41 -21.74
N GLU A 29 -17.43 -18.71 -22.02
CA GLU A 29 -17.36 -17.31 -22.40
C GLU A 29 -16.85 -16.51 -21.19
N GLY A 30 -15.65 -15.90 -21.32
CA GLY A 30 -15.11 -15.03 -20.31
C GLY A 30 -15.72 -13.63 -20.42
N THR A 31 -15.80 -12.95 -19.29
CA THR A 31 -16.23 -11.54 -19.22
C THR A 31 -15.02 -10.64 -19.12
N LEU A 32 -14.91 -9.66 -20.03
CA LEU A 32 -13.96 -8.56 -19.95
C LEU A 32 -14.66 -7.34 -19.37
N THR A 33 -14.13 -6.84 -18.24
CA THR A 33 -14.57 -5.58 -17.62
C THR A 33 -13.48 -4.55 -17.73
N LEU A 34 -13.82 -3.33 -18.15
CA LEU A 34 -12.94 -2.18 -18.17
C LEU A 34 -13.49 -1.15 -17.19
N SER A 35 -12.64 -0.66 -16.29
CA SER A 35 -12.97 0.39 -15.35
C SER A 35 -11.76 1.27 -15.08
N GLY A 36 -11.96 2.42 -14.44
CA GLY A 36 -10.85 3.29 -14.14
C GLY A 36 -11.24 4.55 -13.39
N SER A 37 -10.27 5.44 -13.25
CA SER A 37 -10.47 6.77 -12.69
C SER A 37 -9.44 7.75 -13.21
N VAL A 38 -9.81 9.04 -13.16
CA VAL A 38 -8.90 10.16 -13.42
C VAL A 38 -9.14 11.19 -12.33
N ASP A 39 -8.05 11.72 -11.75
CA ASP A 39 -8.18 12.72 -10.71
C ASP A 39 -7.14 13.84 -10.85
N ALA A 40 -7.55 15.00 -10.36
CA ALA A 40 -6.72 16.18 -10.19
C ALA A 40 -7.14 16.90 -8.91
N TYR A 41 -6.24 17.71 -8.36
CA TYR A 41 -6.54 18.41 -7.11
C TYR A 41 -5.90 19.80 -7.07
N PHE A 42 -6.41 20.62 -6.17
CA PHE A 42 -5.78 21.87 -5.74
C PHE A 42 -5.37 21.71 -4.28
N ARG A 43 -4.15 22.12 -3.91
CA ARG A 43 -3.66 22.11 -2.55
C ARG A 43 -3.02 23.44 -2.17
N SER A 44 -3.26 23.90 -0.93
CA SER A 44 -2.65 25.07 -0.35
C SER A 44 -2.39 24.91 1.15
N ASN A 45 -1.21 25.27 1.59
CA ASN A 45 -0.91 25.40 3.01
C ASN A 45 -1.54 26.70 3.55
N LEU A 46 -2.15 26.62 4.74
CA LEU A 46 -2.82 27.74 5.38
C LEU A 46 -1.86 28.58 6.26
N ASN A 47 -0.87 27.93 6.86
CA ASN A 47 0.07 28.51 7.81
C ASN A 47 1.55 28.42 7.39
N ALA A 48 1.85 27.94 6.19
CA ALA A 48 3.17 27.69 5.68
C ALA A 48 3.32 28.25 4.26
N PRO A 49 4.54 28.32 3.68
CA PRO A 49 4.76 28.70 2.28
C PRO A 49 4.04 27.78 1.29
N ASN A 50 3.65 28.35 0.14
CA ASN A 50 2.95 27.64 -0.93
C ASN A 50 3.74 27.54 -2.23
N SER A 51 4.99 27.98 -2.25
CA SER A 51 5.82 28.00 -3.48
C SER A 51 7.32 27.97 -3.17
N GLY A 52 8.09 27.59 -4.18
CA GLY A 52 9.54 27.56 -4.12
C GLY A 52 10.09 26.42 -3.26
N ASP A 53 11.38 26.47 -2.97
CA ASP A 53 12.11 25.45 -2.21
C ASP A 53 11.67 25.34 -0.74
N ASN A 54 10.88 26.31 -0.27
CA ASN A 54 10.34 26.33 1.09
C ASN A 54 8.95 25.74 1.21
N PHE A 55 8.37 25.24 0.10
CA PHE A 55 7.10 24.53 0.16
C PHE A 55 7.33 23.16 0.83
N LEU A 56 6.56 22.88 1.87
CA LEU A 56 6.54 21.59 2.55
C LEU A 56 5.12 21.03 2.56
N ALA A 57 5.01 19.74 2.42
CA ALA A 57 3.78 18.98 2.52
C ALA A 57 3.85 18.00 3.70
N PRO A 58 2.75 17.38 4.14
CA PRO A 58 2.83 16.21 4.99
C PRO A 58 3.70 15.16 4.33
N ALA A 59 4.53 14.48 5.10
CA ALA A 59 5.35 13.40 4.57
C ALA A 59 4.59 12.07 4.44
N SER A 60 3.26 12.13 4.28
CA SER A 60 2.45 11.01 3.82
C SER A 60 2.46 10.97 2.30
N SER A 61 2.28 9.79 1.70
CA SER A 61 2.22 9.64 0.25
C SER A 61 1.04 10.37 -0.35
N PHE A 62 1.19 10.80 -1.58
CA PHE A 62 0.17 11.39 -2.43
C PHE A 62 -0.35 12.77 -2.01
N ALA A 63 -0.92 13.48 -2.99
CA ALA A 63 -1.58 14.77 -2.80
C ALA A 63 -0.68 15.89 -2.22
N ASN A 64 0.63 15.82 -2.46
CA ASN A 64 1.64 16.68 -1.85
C ASN A 64 2.15 17.82 -2.74
N LEU A 65 1.72 17.91 -3.99
CA LEU A 65 2.14 18.98 -4.90
C LEU A 65 1.31 20.25 -4.65
N PRO A 66 1.92 21.46 -4.74
CA PRO A 66 1.23 22.72 -4.47
C PRO A 66 0.37 23.19 -5.65
N GLY A 67 -0.68 23.96 -5.37
CA GLY A 67 -1.54 24.56 -6.38
C GLY A 67 -2.40 23.53 -7.11
N PHE A 68 -2.70 23.79 -8.38
CA PHE A 68 -3.40 22.85 -9.24
C PHE A 68 -2.43 21.78 -9.71
N SER A 69 -2.73 20.53 -9.38
CA SER A 69 -1.84 19.41 -9.58
C SER A 69 -2.59 18.20 -10.13
N LEU A 70 -1.86 17.37 -10.87
CA LEU A 70 -2.38 16.09 -11.33
C LEU A 70 -2.32 15.08 -10.19
N GLY A 71 -3.32 14.23 -10.11
CA GLY A 71 -3.30 13.01 -9.31
C GLY A 71 -2.82 11.83 -10.16
N MET A 72 -3.73 10.95 -10.55
CA MET A 72 -3.43 9.84 -11.45
C MET A 72 -4.56 9.58 -12.46
N ALA A 73 -4.21 8.94 -13.57
CA ALA A 73 -5.14 8.15 -14.37
C ALA A 73 -4.92 6.67 -14.06
N ASN A 74 -6.01 5.95 -13.81
CA ASN A 74 -5.98 4.53 -13.51
C ASN A 74 -6.88 3.78 -14.49
N ILE A 75 -6.38 2.74 -15.15
CA ILE A 75 -7.11 1.91 -16.10
C ILE A 75 -6.98 0.45 -15.65
N ILE A 76 -8.11 -0.18 -15.40
CA ILE A 76 -8.17 -1.56 -14.93
C ILE A 76 -8.93 -2.40 -15.94
N ALA A 77 -8.27 -3.41 -16.51
CA ALA A 77 -8.88 -4.44 -17.33
C ALA A 77 -8.89 -5.77 -16.55
N THR A 78 -10.07 -6.33 -16.35
CA THR A 78 -10.25 -7.63 -15.71
C THR A 78 -10.92 -8.59 -16.69
N TYR A 79 -10.24 -9.69 -16.99
CA TYR A 79 -10.84 -10.81 -17.72
C TYR A 79 -11.05 -11.97 -16.77
N GLN A 80 -12.27 -12.51 -16.73
CA GLN A 80 -12.60 -13.61 -15.85
C GLN A 80 -13.47 -14.67 -16.52
N THR A 81 -13.17 -15.91 -16.23
CA THR A 81 -14.03 -17.06 -16.43
C THR A 81 -14.40 -17.65 -15.06
N LYS A 82 -15.17 -18.73 -15.03
CA LYS A 82 -15.47 -19.43 -13.79
C LYS A 82 -14.20 -19.98 -13.10
N LYS A 83 -13.19 -20.42 -13.87
CA LYS A 83 -12.00 -21.10 -13.35
C LYS A 83 -10.78 -20.21 -13.26
N VAL A 84 -10.59 -19.29 -14.19
CA VAL A 84 -9.36 -18.50 -14.31
C VAL A 84 -9.68 -17.06 -14.64
N GLY A 85 -8.76 -16.17 -14.31
CA GLY A 85 -8.85 -14.77 -14.72
C GLY A 85 -7.48 -14.08 -14.66
N ALA A 86 -7.47 -12.84 -15.16
CA ALA A 86 -6.32 -11.97 -15.17
C ALA A 86 -6.76 -10.53 -14.87
N VAL A 87 -5.88 -9.78 -14.23
CA VAL A 87 -6.06 -8.34 -13.96
C VAL A 87 -4.83 -7.61 -14.47
N ILE A 88 -5.09 -6.52 -15.20
CA ILE A 88 -4.12 -5.53 -15.61
C ILE A 88 -4.60 -4.20 -15.05
N ASP A 89 -3.83 -3.58 -14.18
CA ASP A 89 -4.11 -2.31 -13.54
C ASP A 89 -2.94 -1.36 -13.82
N LEU A 90 -3.19 -0.35 -14.65
CA LEU A 90 -2.21 0.62 -15.08
C LEU A 90 -2.48 1.98 -14.45
N VAL A 91 -1.42 2.66 -14.03
CA VAL A 91 -1.45 3.97 -13.38
C VAL A 91 -0.49 4.93 -14.06
N PHE A 92 -0.89 6.20 -14.15
CA PHE A 92 -0.13 7.27 -14.79
C PHE A 92 -0.26 8.55 -13.96
N GLY A 93 0.71 9.45 -14.08
CA GLY A 93 0.75 10.71 -13.36
C GLY A 93 1.41 10.59 -11.97
N PRO A 94 1.59 11.71 -11.25
CA PRO A 94 2.42 11.76 -10.03
C PRO A 94 2.00 10.72 -8.98
N ARG A 95 0.72 10.59 -8.69
CA ARG A 95 0.22 9.58 -7.74
C ARG A 95 0.44 8.15 -8.24
N GLY A 96 0.37 7.93 -9.56
CA GLY A 96 0.64 6.63 -10.16
C GLY A 96 2.12 6.24 -10.08
N GLU A 97 3.02 7.19 -10.33
CA GLU A 97 4.47 7.00 -10.19
C GLU A 97 4.84 6.72 -8.74
N ASP A 98 4.31 7.50 -7.80
CA ASP A 98 4.50 7.28 -6.36
C ASP A 98 3.99 5.90 -5.91
N ALA A 99 2.96 5.37 -6.56
CA ALA A 99 2.39 4.06 -6.21
C ALA A 99 3.29 2.87 -6.60
N VAL A 100 4.20 3.06 -7.56
CA VAL A 100 5.11 2.02 -8.09
C VAL A 100 6.59 2.33 -7.81
N PHE A 101 6.85 3.11 -6.76
CA PHE A 101 8.19 3.57 -6.38
C PHE A 101 9.20 2.44 -6.15
N GLY A 102 8.75 1.28 -5.68
CA GLY A 102 9.58 0.10 -5.39
C GLY A 102 9.97 -0.74 -6.61
N SER A 103 9.66 -0.28 -7.84
CA SER A 103 10.13 -0.93 -9.07
C SER A 103 11.66 -0.95 -9.15
N PRO A 104 12.34 -2.13 -9.15
CA PRO A 104 13.79 -2.20 -9.24
C PRO A 104 14.35 -1.59 -10.53
N LEU A 105 13.62 -1.64 -11.63
CA LEU A 105 14.02 -1.00 -12.89
C LEU A 105 13.96 0.53 -12.78
N TYR A 106 13.01 1.06 -12.03
CA TYR A 106 12.89 2.49 -11.77
C TYR A 106 14.01 3.01 -10.86
N SER A 107 14.19 2.38 -9.71
CA SER A 107 15.25 2.75 -8.76
C SER A 107 16.67 2.58 -9.32
N GLY A 108 16.85 1.67 -10.29
CA GLY A 108 18.08 1.51 -11.04
C GLY A 108 18.30 2.54 -12.15
N GLY A 109 17.42 3.55 -12.30
CA GLY A 109 17.52 4.58 -13.34
C GLY A 109 17.22 4.09 -14.76
N MET A 110 16.67 2.90 -14.90
CA MET A 110 16.23 2.33 -16.17
C MET A 110 14.77 2.66 -16.39
N ALA A 111 14.49 3.64 -17.26
CA ALA A 111 13.12 3.95 -17.65
C ALA A 111 12.48 2.71 -18.32
N GLY A 112 11.38 2.24 -17.76
CA GLY A 112 10.68 1.06 -18.25
C GLY A 112 9.16 1.21 -18.16
N SER A 113 8.45 0.42 -18.94
CA SER A 113 6.98 0.43 -18.95
C SER A 113 6.36 -0.12 -17.66
N SER A 114 7.14 -0.79 -16.81
CA SER A 114 6.68 -1.28 -15.52
C SER A 114 6.40 -0.20 -14.47
N GLN A 115 6.91 1.02 -14.68
CA GLN A 115 6.56 2.20 -13.86
C GLN A 115 5.08 2.57 -13.89
N MET A 116 4.30 2.01 -14.79
CA MET A 116 2.86 2.21 -14.87
C MET A 116 2.05 1.00 -14.37
N VAL A 117 2.69 -0.07 -13.96
CA VAL A 117 2.02 -1.32 -13.55
C VAL A 117 1.75 -1.30 -12.06
N ASN A 118 0.51 -0.97 -11.68
CA ASN A 118 0.04 -1.08 -10.30
C ASN A 118 -0.27 -2.53 -9.93
N GLN A 119 -0.99 -3.25 -10.80
CA GLN A 119 -1.22 -4.68 -10.63
C GLN A 119 -1.13 -5.42 -11.97
N LEU A 120 -0.52 -6.58 -11.94
CA LEU A 120 -0.45 -7.49 -13.09
C LEU A 120 -0.40 -8.92 -12.56
N TYR A 121 -1.54 -9.61 -12.59
CA TYR A 121 -1.61 -10.97 -12.07
C TYR A 121 -2.62 -11.84 -12.80
N VAL A 122 -2.41 -13.14 -12.68
CA VAL A 122 -3.37 -14.16 -13.08
C VAL A 122 -3.85 -14.91 -11.84
N TYR A 123 -5.07 -15.47 -11.90
CA TYR A 123 -5.57 -16.30 -10.81
C TYR A 123 -6.28 -17.55 -11.33
N TRP A 124 -6.29 -18.55 -10.47
CA TRP A 124 -6.96 -19.83 -10.71
C TRP A 124 -7.84 -20.20 -9.52
N ASN A 125 -9.13 -20.33 -9.76
CA ASN A 125 -10.09 -20.89 -8.82
C ASN A 125 -9.96 -22.41 -8.83
N VAL A 126 -9.11 -22.94 -7.95
CA VAL A 126 -8.86 -24.40 -7.80
C VAL A 126 -10.15 -25.11 -7.38
N SER A 127 -10.93 -24.43 -6.55
CA SER A 127 -12.26 -24.85 -6.09
C SER A 127 -13.07 -23.62 -5.67
N ASP A 128 -14.33 -23.80 -5.28
CA ASP A 128 -15.17 -22.72 -4.73
C ASP A 128 -14.63 -22.13 -3.41
N LYS A 129 -13.64 -22.78 -2.80
CA LYS A 129 -13.02 -22.34 -1.54
C LYS A 129 -11.58 -21.88 -1.68
N VAL A 130 -10.89 -22.21 -2.76
CA VAL A 130 -9.45 -21.94 -2.91
C VAL A 130 -9.17 -21.22 -4.22
N THR A 131 -8.58 -20.04 -4.13
CA THR A 131 -8.07 -19.27 -5.26
C THR A 131 -6.57 -19.07 -5.09
N LEU A 132 -5.80 -19.43 -6.12
CA LEU A 132 -4.38 -19.13 -6.24
C LEU A 132 -4.20 -17.92 -7.14
N THR A 133 -3.35 -16.98 -6.74
CA THR A 133 -3.03 -15.77 -7.53
C THR A 133 -1.52 -15.66 -7.66
N MET A 134 -1.02 -15.38 -8.87
CA MET A 134 0.41 -15.18 -9.15
C MET A 134 0.63 -13.92 -9.98
N GLY A 135 1.56 -13.09 -9.55
CA GLY A 135 1.94 -11.82 -10.17
C GLY A 135 2.09 -10.70 -9.15
N ASN A 136 2.00 -9.44 -9.61
CA ASN A 136 2.00 -8.26 -8.75
C ASN A 136 0.56 -7.87 -8.40
N PHE A 137 0.27 -7.69 -7.13
CA PHE A 137 -1.03 -7.32 -6.59
C PHE A 137 -0.87 -6.31 -5.46
N ASN A 138 -1.87 -5.43 -5.29
CA ASN A 138 -1.89 -4.48 -4.18
C ASN A 138 -1.79 -5.20 -2.84
N THR A 139 -1.19 -4.52 -1.88
CA THR A 139 -1.03 -5.05 -0.53
C THR A 139 -2.38 -5.49 0.06
N PHE A 140 -2.32 -6.48 0.93
CA PHE A 140 -3.45 -6.91 1.76
C PHE A 140 -3.39 -6.33 3.19
N LEU A 141 -2.41 -5.45 3.46
CA LEU A 141 -2.27 -4.71 4.71
C LEU A 141 -2.90 -3.33 4.58
N GLY A 142 -3.36 -2.79 5.71
CA GLY A 142 -3.85 -1.41 5.80
C GLY A 142 -5.32 -1.23 5.39
N TYR A 143 -5.82 -0.03 5.69
CA TYR A 143 -7.21 0.37 5.44
C TYR A 143 -7.37 1.16 4.14
N GLU A 144 -6.43 2.05 3.87
CA GLU A 144 -6.45 2.91 2.68
C GLU A 144 -5.84 2.19 1.47
N VAL A 145 -6.18 2.66 0.27
CA VAL A 145 -5.72 2.10 -1.00
C VAL A 145 -5.14 3.20 -1.89
N ILE A 146 -4.38 2.79 -2.92
CA ILE A 146 -3.75 3.71 -3.88
C ILE A 146 -4.79 4.54 -4.63
N SER A 147 -5.87 3.90 -5.13
CA SER A 147 -6.88 4.59 -5.93
C SER A 147 -7.77 5.51 -5.09
N PRO A 148 -7.81 6.82 -5.38
CA PRO A 148 -8.58 7.79 -4.60
C PRO A 148 -10.10 7.60 -4.72
N LYS A 149 -10.56 6.89 -5.75
CA LYS A 149 -11.99 6.59 -5.91
C LYS A 149 -12.53 5.72 -4.78
N SER A 150 -11.66 4.87 -4.21
CA SER A 150 -12.02 3.89 -3.18
C SER A 150 -11.74 4.37 -1.75
N ASN A 151 -11.04 5.47 -1.58
CA ASN A 151 -10.84 6.12 -0.29
C ASN A 151 -11.93 7.17 -0.02
N PHE A 152 -12.26 7.37 1.25
CA PHE A 152 -13.13 8.48 1.66
C PHE A 152 -12.36 9.81 1.71
N ASN A 153 -11.17 9.81 2.29
CA ASN A 153 -10.23 10.93 2.28
C ASN A 153 -9.39 10.86 1.00
N TYR A 154 -9.08 12.01 0.39
CA TYR A 154 -8.24 12.06 -0.81
C TYR A 154 -6.75 11.93 -0.47
N SER A 155 -6.29 12.63 0.59
CA SER A 155 -4.95 12.44 1.15
C SER A 155 -4.89 11.16 1.97
N THR A 156 -3.70 10.56 2.03
CA THR A 156 -3.46 9.31 2.76
C THR A 156 -2.87 9.54 4.14
N SER A 157 -3.02 8.54 5.00
CA SER A 157 -2.39 8.49 6.32
C SER A 157 -0.89 8.23 6.24
N TYR A 158 -0.17 8.52 7.31
CA TYR A 158 1.23 8.12 7.44
C TYR A 158 1.37 6.58 7.48
N GLN A 159 0.46 5.88 8.18
CA GLN A 159 0.48 4.41 8.22
C GLN A 159 0.38 3.79 6.84
N PHE A 160 -0.48 4.31 5.96
CA PHE A 160 -0.55 3.87 4.57
C PHE A 160 0.79 4.10 3.85
N SER A 161 1.41 5.26 4.05
CA SER A 161 2.61 5.69 3.34
C SER A 161 3.86 4.89 3.69
N TYR A 162 3.91 4.36 4.91
CA TYR A 162 5.02 3.53 5.42
C TYR A 162 4.75 2.04 5.38
N GLY A 163 3.50 1.64 5.11
CA GLY A 163 3.14 0.28 4.79
C GLY A 163 3.54 -0.09 3.36
N PRO A 164 3.55 -1.39 3.03
CA PRO A 164 3.78 -1.83 1.66
C PRO A 164 2.63 -1.44 0.74
N PHE A 165 2.92 -1.09 -0.52
CA PHE A 165 1.91 -0.77 -1.53
C PHE A 165 1.55 -1.99 -2.36
N SER A 166 2.54 -2.83 -2.68
CA SER A 166 2.33 -3.98 -3.53
C SER A 166 3.17 -5.20 -3.13
N HIS A 167 2.79 -6.33 -3.67
CA HIS A 167 3.53 -7.58 -3.50
C HIS A 167 3.57 -8.34 -4.82
N THR A 168 4.73 -8.84 -5.19
CA THR A 168 4.88 -9.77 -6.31
C THR A 168 5.19 -11.16 -5.78
N GLY A 169 4.34 -12.13 -6.10
CA GLY A 169 4.50 -13.47 -5.58
C GLY A 169 3.33 -14.41 -5.89
N LEU A 170 3.23 -15.44 -5.08
CA LEU A 170 2.13 -16.39 -5.08
C LEU A 170 1.34 -16.29 -3.78
N LYS A 171 0.02 -16.08 -3.88
CA LYS A 171 -0.88 -16.13 -2.72
C LYS A 171 -2.01 -17.13 -2.93
N ALA A 172 -2.44 -17.73 -1.83
CA ALA A 172 -3.61 -18.59 -1.75
C ALA A 172 -4.66 -17.94 -0.85
N ASN A 173 -5.86 -17.68 -1.36
CA ASN A 173 -7.02 -17.30 -0.57
C ASN A 173 -7.85 -18.55 -0.31
N ILE A 174 -8.19 -18.81 0.95
CA ILE A 174 -8.87 -20.02 1.40
C ILE A 174 -10.10 -19.61 2.21
N LYS A 175 -11.30 -19.91 1.69
CA LYS A 175 -12.57 -19.73 2.39
C LYS A 175 -12.76 -20.87 3.39
N LEU A 176 -12.77 -20.55 4.68
CA LEU A 176 -12.98 -21.53 5.76
C LEU A 176 -14.47 -21.72 6.06
N SER A 177 -15.23 -20.62 6.06
CA SER A 177 -16.68 -20.59 6.22
C SER A 177 -17.28 -19.40 5.47
N ASP A 178 -18.54 -19.09 5.65
CA ASP A 178 -19.16 -17.90 5.05
C ASP A 178 -18.61 -16.60 5.65
N SER A 179 -18.13 -16.63 6.89
CA SER A 179 -17.60 -15.47 7.58
C SER A 179 -16.07 -15.46 7.70
N TRP A 180 -15.39 -16.60 7.59
CA TRP A 180 -13.95 -16.68 7.82
C TRP A 180 -13.19 -17.08 6.58
N SER A 181 -12.10 -16.39 6.33
CA SER A 181 -11.12 -16.78 5.31
C SER A 181 -9.68 -16.52 5.78
N VAL A 182 -8.75 -17.22 5.13
CA VAL A 182 -7.30 -17.10 5.37
C VAL A 182 -6.61 -16.84 4.03
N LEU A 183 -5.60 -15.97 4.06
CA LEU A 183 -4.63 -15.80 2.99
C LEU A 183 -3.27 -16.28 3.48
N ALA A 184 -2.56 -17.01 2.63
CA ALA A 184 -1.15 -17.35 2.82
C ALA A 184 -0.39 -16.98 1.54
N ALA A 185 0.81 -16.37 1.69
CA ALA A 185 1.59 -15.88 0.55
C ALA A 185 3.08 -16.13 0.74
N VAL A 186 3.77 -16.34 -0.40
CA VAL A 186 5.22 -16.28 -0.54
C VAL A 186 5.51 -15.25 -1.63
N MET A 187 6.26 -14.22 -1.29
CA MET A 187 6.41 -13.02 -2.10
C MET A 187 7.87 -12.59 -2.17
N ASN A 188 8.20 -11.79 -3.15
CA ASN A 188 9.43 -10.99 -3.13
C ASN A 188 9.43 -10.06 -1.91
N PRO A 189 10.53 -9.39 -1.56
CA PRO A 189 10.48 -8.23 -0.69
C PRO A 189 9.38 -7.26 -1.13
N THR A 190 8.76 -6.57 -0.17
CA THR A 190 7.63 -5.67 -0.44
C THR A 190 7.99 -4.61 -1.45
N ASP A 191 7.02 -4.22 -2.28
CA ASP A 191 7.16 -3.19 -3.31
C ASP A 191 8.13 -3.50 -4.47
N MET A 192 8.77 -4.67 -4.48
CA MET A 192 9.55 -5.16 -5.63
C MET A 192 8.63 -5.69 -6.73
N THR A 193 8.34 -4.85 -7.71
CA THR A 193 7.31 -5.11 -8.73
C THR A 193 7.74 -6.14 -9.77
N GLU A 194 8.88 -5.95 -10.47
CA GLU A 194 9.20 -6.74 -11.67
C GLU A 194 9.90 -8.05 -11.36
N PHE A 195 10.85 -8.05 -10.44
CA PHE A 195 11.65 -9.23 -10.11
C PHE A 195 12.30 -9.11 -8.74
N ASN A 196 12.78 -10.22 -8.21
CA ASN A 196 13.47 -10.29 -6.92
C ASN A 196 14.96 -9.98 -7.08
N LEU A 197 15.32 -8.71 -6.87
CA LEU A 197 16.71 -8.26 -6.93
C LEU A 197 17.57 -8.87 -5.82
N ASN A 198 16.99 -9.09 -4.64
CA ASN A 198 17.71 -9.43 -3.41
C ASN A 198 17.88 -10.94 -3.21
N GLY A 199 17.08 -11.77 -3.89
CA GLY A 199 17.10 -13.21 -3.75
C GLY A 199 16.54 -13.73 -2.42
N THR A 200 15.85 -12.88 -1.65
CA THR A 200 15.14 -13.21 -0.40
C THR A 200 13.63 -13.22 -0.61
N TYR A 201 12.88 -13.78 0.34
CA TYR A 201 11.44 -13.90 0.24
C TYR A 201 10.75 -13.45 1.50
N THR A 202 9.55 -12.90 1.33
CA THR A 202 8.63 -12.50 2.38
C THR A 202 7.49 -13.49 2.48
N LEU A 203 7.16 -13.90 3.69
CA LEU A 203 5.96 -14.66 4.01
C LEU A 203 4.84 -13.68 4.38
N GLY A 204 3.65 -13.92 3.85
CA GLY A 204 2.46 -13.15 4.16
C GLY A 204 1.33 -14.03 4.68
N GLY A 205 0.55 -13.47 5.58
CA GLY A 205 -0.66 -14.11 6.10
C GLY A 205 -1.74 -13.11 6.45
N GLN A 206 -3.00 -13.51 6.26
CA GLN A 206 -4.17 -12.74 6.69
C GLN A 206 -5.21 -13.68 7.24
N LEU A 207 -5.81 -13.31 8.37
CA LEU A 207 -7.06 -13.88 8.86
C LEU A 207 -8.15 -12.82 8.67
N ALA A 208 -9.18 -13.16 7.92
CA ALA A 208 -10.30 -12.26 7.63
C ALA A 208 -11.59 -12.78 8.27
N TYR A 209 -12.33 -11.86 8.87
CA TYR A 209 -13.68 -12.06 9.37
C TYR A 209 -14.62 -11.06 8.71
N SER A 210 -15.65 -11.57 8.03
CA SER A 210 -16.61 -10.78 7.26
C SER A 210 -18.02 -11.06 7.73
N THR A 211 -18.80 -9.97 7.85
CA THR A 211 -20.23 -9.99 8.18
C THR A 211 -20.97 -9.00 7.29
N ASP A 212 -22.29 -8.98 7.34
CA ASP A 212 -23.10 -7.95 6.65
C ASP A 212 -22.82 -6.53 7.17
N ALA A 213 -22.36 -6.40 8.42
CA ALA A 213 -22.03 -5.12 9.01
C ALA A 213 -20.64 -4.60 8.60
N GLY A 214 -19.71 -5.47 8.23
CA GLY A 214 -18.36 -5.06 7.86
C GLY A 214 -17.33 -6.16 7.95
N ASN A 215 -16.05 -5.78 7.80
CA ASN A 215 -14.93 -6.69 7.72
C ASN A 215 -13.84 -6.36 8.72
N THR A 216 -13.13 -7.38 9.18
CA THR A 216 -11.93 -7.26 10.02
C THR A 216 -10.84 -8.15 9.47
N TYR A 217 -9.63 -7.61 9.37
CA TYR A 217 -8.45 -8.30 8.85
C TYR A 217 -7.30 -8.19 9.85
N LEU A 218 -6.73 -9.32 10.20
CA LEU A 218 -5.45 -9.39 10.92
C LEU A 218 -4.40 -9.87 9.92
N ASN A 219 -3.43 -9.02 9.63
CA ASN A 219 -2.43 -9.21 8.60
C ASN A 219 -1.05 -9.35 9.22
N VAL A 220 -0.21 -10.17 8.63
CA VAL A 220 1.19 -10.32 9.02
C VAL A 220 2.06 -10.48 7.79
N VAL A 221 3.22 -9.81 7.80
CA VAL A 221 4.33 -10.10 6.89
C VAL A 221 5.60 -10.28 7.68
N TYR A 222 6.44 -11.22 7.20
CA TYR A 222 7.74 -11.51 7.81
C TYR A 222 8.72 -11.95 6.74
N GLY A 223 9.87 -11.31 6.71
CA GLY A 223 10.93 -11.68 5.78
C GLY A 223 12.06 -10.69 5.76
N ASP A 224 13.07 -11.03 5.00
CA ASP A 224 14.21 -10.20 4.71
C ASP A 224 13.81 -9.25 3.55
N GLN A 225 13.47 -8.01 3.86
CA GLN A 225 12.95 -7.05 2.90
C GLN A 225 14.05 -6.41 2.05
N ASP A 226 15.24 -6.24 2.64
CA ASP A 226 16.31 -5.47 2.04
C ASP A 226 17.30 -6.35 1.27
N GLY A 227 17.20 -7.65 1.47
CA GLY A 227 18.06 -8.63 0.84
C GLY A 227 19.42 -8.75 1.52
N ARG A 228 20.09 -9.86 1.24
CA ARG A 228 21.49 -10.03 1.57
C ARG A 228 22.30 -9.50 0.39
N LEU A 229 22.61 -8.23 0.41
CA LEU A 229 23.65 -7.70 -0.46
C LEU A 229 24.97 -8.26 0.06
N LYS A 230 25.38 -9.41 -0.47
CA LYS A 230 26.71 -9.94 -0.20
C LYS A 230 27.74 -8.95 -0.72
N GLU A 231 28.83 -8.77 0.00
CA GLU A 231 30.03 -8.04 -0.45
C GLU A 231 30.46 -8.42 -1.87
N GLU A 232 30.18 -9.64 -2.28
CA GLU A 232 30.52 -10.20 -3.59
C GLU A 232 29.75 -9.57 -4.78
N THR A 233 28.65 -8.85 -4.54
CA THR A 233 27.84 -8.26 -5.63
C THR A 233 28.31 -6.89 -6.07
N GLY A 234 29.22 -6.25 -5.33
CA GLY A 234 29.81 -4.94 -5.69
C GLY A 234 28.83 -3.77 -5.72
N LEU A 235 27.57 -3.97 -5.35
CA LEU A 235 26.53 -2.95 -5.38
C LEU A 235 26.60 -1.99 -4.19
N VAL A 236 27.02 -2.47 -3.01
CA VAL A 236 27.28 -1.63 -1.84
C VAL A 236 28.44 -2.22 -1.04
N SER A 237 29.51 -1.44 -0.87
CA SER A 237 30.69 -1.84 -0.09
C SER A 237 30.42 -1.65 1.41
N GLY A 238 30.58 -2.70 2.19
CA GLY A 238 30.52 -2.65 3.67
C GLY A 238 29.24 -3.11 4.33
N VAL A 239 28.18 -3.49 3.56
CA VAL A 239 26.94 -4.00 4.12
C VAL A 239 27.04 -5.49 4.36
N THR A 240 27.02 -5.92 5.62
CA THR A 240 27.24 -7.33 5.99
C THR A 240 25.97 -8.11 6.29
N SER A 241 24.88 -7.46 6.69
CA SER A 241 23.60 -8.13 7.00
C SER A 241 22.49 -7.11 7.17
N LEU A 242 21.41 -7.25 6.42
CA LEU A 242 20.18 -6.53 6.64
C LEU A 242 19.24 -7.35 7.55
N GLY A 243 18.50 -6.67 8.38
CA GLY A 243 17.62 -7.29 9.34
C GLY A 243 16.33 -7.83 8.70
N LYS A 244 15.69 -8.75 9.43
CA LYS A 244 14.37 -9.22 9.03
C LYS A 244 13.30 -8.26 9.51
N THR A 245 12.37 -7.95 8.62
CA THR A 245 11.21 -7.13 8.93
C THR A 245 10.04 -8.01 9.37
N PHE A 246 9.41 -7.62 10.44
CA PHE A 246 8.13 -8.12 10.90
C PHE A 246 7.13 -6.98 10.92
N GLN A 247 5.95 -7.18 10.31
CA GLN A 247 4.85 -6.23 10.39
C GLN A 247 3.56 -6.97 10.76
N LEU A 248 2.86 -6.41 11.73
CA LEU A 248 1.53 -6.83 12.15
C LEU A 248 0.57 -5.66 11.92
N ASP A 249 -0.55 -5.92 11.25
CA ASP A 249 -1.55 -4.92 10.93
C ASP A 249 -2.95 -5.45 11.24
N LEU A 250 -3.75 -4.62 11.90
CA LEU A 250 -5.17 -4.87 12.14
C LEU A 250 -5.98 -3.78 11.46
N THR A 251 -6.84 -4.20 10.56
CA THR A 251 -7.79 -3.32 9.86
C THR A 251 -9.21 -3.78 10.11
N THR A 252 -10.08 -2.86 10.48
CA THR A 252 -11.52 -3.13 10.62
C THR A 252 -12.34 -1.97 10.09
N GLY A 253 -13.48 -2.29 9.49
CA GLY A 253 -14.46 -1.31 9.04
C GLY A 253 -15.86 -1.87 9.18
N ILE A 254 -16.74 -1.14 9.87
CA ILE A 254 -18.11 -1.57 10.16
C ILE A 254 -19.12 -0.46 9.89
N ASN A 255 -20.24 -0.82 9.32
CA ASN A 255 -21.43 0.02 9.23
C ASN A 255 -22.15 0.00 10.59
N LEU A 256 -22.10 1.10 11.32
CA LEU A 256 -22.81 1.26 12.61
C LEU A 256 -24.33 1.35 12.38
N ASN A 257 -24.71 1.90 11.25
CA ASN A 257 -26.06 1.95 10.70
C ASN A 257 -25.98 2.25 9.18
N PRO A 258 -27.12 2.35 8.44
CA PRO A 258 -27.08 2.56 7.00
C PRO A 258 -26.37 3.84 6.52
N THR A 259 -26.19 4.84 7.39
CA THR A 259 -25.59 6.13 7.04
C THR A 259 -24.26 6.40 7.74
N VAL A 260 -23.87 5.61 8.73
CA VAL A 260 -22.64 5.84 9.52
C VAL A 260 -21.74 4.62 9.47
N PHE A 261 -20.52 4.86 9.08
CA PHE A 261 -19.43 3.87 9.03
C PHE A 261 -18.31 4.28 9.99
N ALA A 262 -17.72 3.31 10.67
CA ALA A 262 -16.52 3.48 11.48
C ALA A 262 -15.43 2.50 11.03
N GLY A 263 -14.19 2.97 11.02
CA GLY A 263 -13.03 2.16 10.66
C GLY A 263 -11.87 2.39 11.61
N VAL A 264 -10.99 1.40 11.70
CA VAL A 264 -9.73 1.47 12.44
C VAL A 264 -8.65 0.76 11.63
N ASN A 265 -7.46 1.33 11.62
CA ASN A 265 -6.25 0.67 11.20
C ASN A 265 -5.18 0.88 12.28
N THR A 266 -4.52 -0.18 12.70
CA THR A 266 -3.35 -0.09 13.57
C THR A 266 -2.29 -1.04 13.07
N THR A 267 -1.05 -0.57 13.04
CA THR A 267 0.09 -1.32 12.54
C THR A 267 1.29 -1.17 13.46
N TYR A 268 2.09 -2.22 13.54
CA TYR A 268 3.40 -2.24 14.14
C TYR A 268 4.36 -2.92 13.17
N GLN A 269 5.46 -2.25 12.86
CA GLN A 269 6.52 -2.79 12.02
C GLN A 269 7.85 -2.63 12.74
N THR A 270 8.68 -3.66 12.69
CA THR A 270 10.05 -3.59 13.17
C THR A 270 10.98 -4.37 12.26
N THR A 271 12.18 -3.82 12.06
CA THR A 271 13.30 -4.49 11.43
C THR A 271 14.33 -4.79 12.51
N THR A 272 14.80 -6.03 12.59
CA THR A 272 15.85 -6.40 13.55
C THR A 272 17.12 -5.60 13.25
N ALA A 273 17.98 -5.41 14.27
CA ALA A 273 19.23 -4.67 14.13
C ALA A 273 20.01 -5.10 12.90
N GLY A 274 20.35 -4.13 12.08
CA GLY A 274 20.99 -4.29 10.77
C GLY A 274 21.12 -2.94 10.10
N GLU A 275 21.58 -2.92 8.88
CA GLU A 275 21.70 -1.69 8.11
C GLU A 275 20.38 -1.37 7.42
N ILE A 276 19.89 -0.13 7.54
CA ILE A 276 18.73 0.37 6.83
C ILE A 276 19.22 1.22 5.66
N PHE A 277 18.72 0.91 4.46
CA PHE A 277 18.92 1.79 3.33
C PHE A 277 18.02 3.01 3.46
N THR A 278 18.64 4.19 3.57
CA THR A 278 17.99 5.44 3.21
C THR A 278 18.30 5.75 1.75
N GLN A 279 17.55 6.64 1.10
CA GLN A 279 17.74 6.97 -0.33
C GLN A 279 19.16 7.43 -0.68
N SER A 280 19.99 7.81 0.29
CA SER A 280 21.34 8.35 0.08
C SER A 280 22.44 7.71 0.92
N GLU A 281 22.13 7.02 2.02
CA GLU A 281 23.14 6.48 2.93
C GLU A 281 22.70 5.17 3.57
N VAL A 282 23.67 4.29 3.84
CA VAL A 282 23.46 3.09 4.64
C VAL A 282 23.59 3.51 6.10
N GLN A 283 22.52 3.41 6.88
CA GLN A 283 22.57 3.63 8.31
C GLN A 283 22.69 2.29 9.05
N ASP A 284 23.73 2.19 9.87
CA ASP A 284 23.89 1.07 10.77
C ASP A 284 22.93 1.22 11.96
N VAL A 285 21.91 0.39 12.00
CA VAL A 285 20.99 0.32 13.14
C VAL A 285 21.66 -0.50 14.23
N GLN A 286 22.46 0.16 15.04
CA GLN A 286 23.08 -0.47 16.21
C GLN A 286 22.05 -0.58 17.33
N GLY A 287 21.75 -1.77 17.79
CA GLY A 287 20.92 -2.02 18.97
C GLY A 287 19.58 -2.68 18.68
N ASP A 288 18.50 -2.13 19.21
CA ASP A 288 17.20 -2.80 19.38
C ASP A 288 16.30 -2.83 18.12
N GLY A 289 16.84 -2.57 16.93
CA GLY A 289 16.05 -2.53 15.70
C GLY A 289 15.34 -1.19 15.49
N ALA A 290 14.87 -0.95 14.26
CA ALA A 290 14.14 0.24 13.86
C ALA A 290 12.74 -0.11 13.38
N GLY A 291 11.86 0.85 13.32
CA GLY A 291 10.53 0.62 12.81
C GLY A 291 9.55 1.76 13.08
N PHE A 292 8.28 1.43 12.96
CA PHE A 292 7.19 2.35 13.21
C PHE A 292 5.98 1.65 13.82
N TYR A 293 5.12 2.43 14.40
CA TYR A 293 3.78 2.01 14.79
C TYR A 293 2.80 3.15 14.60
N GLY A 294 1.56 2.80 14.40
CA GLY A 294 0.53 3.79 14.19
C GLY A 294 -0.87 3.30 14.51
N PHE A 295 -1.76 4.27 14.66
CA PHE A 295 -3.18 4.07 14.83
C PHE A 295 -3.94 5.14 14.05
N ALA A 296 -4.89 4.74 13.22
CA ALA A 296 -5.82 5.64 12.54
C ALA A 296 -7.26 5.20 12.79
N GLY A 297 -8.09 6.16 13.19
CA GLY A 297 -9.52 6.00 13.32
C GLY A 297 -10.26 6.78 12.24
N TYR A 298 -11.31 6.20 11.69
CA TYR A 298 -12.14 6.75 10.63
C TYR A 298 -13.59 6.77 11.06
N LEU A 299 -14.24 7.89 10.86
CA LEU A 299 -15.68 8.03 11.06
C LEU A 299 -16.29 8.73 9.85
N GLN A 300 -17.26 8.11 9.22
CA GLN A 300 -17.89 8.62 8.01
C GLN A 300 -19.40 8.62 8.18
N ALA A 301 -20.04 9.69 7.71
CA ALA A 301 -21.49 9.81 7.66
C ALA A 301 -21.92 10.15 6.23
N LYS A 302 -22.91 9.44 5.69
CA LYS A 302 -23.51 9.67 4.38
C LYS A 302 -25.00 9.98 4.57
N PRO A 303 -25.35 11.24 4.93
CA PRO A 303 -26.73 11.62 5.18
C PRO A 303 -27.60 11.63 3.90
N SER A 304 -26.97 11.63 2.71
CA SER A 304 -27.66 11.48 1.44
C SER A 304 -26.78 10.75 0.41
N ASP A 305 -27.36 10.34 -0.71
CA ASP A 305 -26.64 9.68 -1.81
C ASP A 305 -25.60 10.60 -2.47
N THR A 306 -25.82 11.91 -2.38
CA THR A 306 -24.95 12.92 -3.02
C THR A 306 -23.95 13.57 -2.07
N PHE A 307 -24.05 13.35 -0.78
CA PHE A 307 -23.16 13.99 0.19
C PHE A 307 -22.73 13.04 1.31
N GLY A 308 -21.45 13.06 1.61
CA GLY A 308 -20.85 12.42 2.76
C GLY A 308 -19.86 13.36 3.46
N ILE A 309 -19.66 13.15 4.75
CA ILE A 309 -18.63 13.80 5.55
C ILE A 309 -17.88 12.75 6.34
N GLY A 310 -16.57 12.88 6.44
CA GLY A 310 -15.73 11.93 7.17
C GLY A 310 -14.55 12.58 7.85
N PHE A 311 -14.15 11.96 8.93
CA PHE A 311 -13.03 12.36 9.75
C PHE A 311 -12.05 11.18 9.84
N ARG A 312 -10.75 11.48 9.68
CA ARG A 312 -9.63 10.60 10.02
C ARG A 312 -8.80 11.26 11.10
N GLY A 313 -8.58 10.58 12.22
CA GLY A 313 -7.59 10.94 13.22
C GLY A 313 -6.50 9.89 13.27
N GLU A 314 -5.23 10.29 13.25
CA GLU A 314 -4.08 9.41 13.17
C GLU A 314 -3.02 9.81 14.18
N TYR A 315 -2.40 8.82 14.81
CA TYR A 315 -1.12 8.93 15.48
C TYR A 315 -0.14 7.98 14.83
N PHE A 316 1.02 8.49 14.44
CA PHE A 316 2.09 7.73 13.81
C PHE A 316 3.43 8.04 14.49
N SER A 317 4.23 7.03 14.73
CA SER A 317 5.52 7.16 15.40
C SER A 317 6.56 6.25 14.79
N VAL A 318 7.75 6.77 14.59
CA VAL A 318 8.94 6.04 14.17
C VAL A 318 9.94 5.96 15.31
N PHE A 319 10.73 4.90 15.35
CA PHE A 319 11.75 4.68 16.37
C PHE A 319 13.03 4.12 15.78
N ASN A 320 14.17 4.59 16.31
CA ASN A 320 15.52 4.18 15.92
C ASN A 320 15.77 4.23 14.40
N THR A 321 15.20 5.21 13.71
CA THR A 321 15.29 5.32 12.25
C THR A 321 16.04 6.57 11.84
N GLY A 322 16.66 6.53 10.66
CA GLY A 322 17.24 7.71 10.00
C GLY A 322 16.34 8.34 8.95
N LEU A 323 15.04 8.08 8.97
CA LEU A 323 14.08 8.61 7.99
C LEU A 323 13.70 10.07 8.31
N GLU A 324 14.68 10.98 8.24
CA GLU A 324 14.50 12.41 8.54
C GLU A 324 13.49 13.11 7.62
N GLU A 325 13.28 12.59 6.41
CA GLU A 325 12.36 13.20 5.43
C GLU A 325 10.87 12.98 5.75
N VAL A 326 10.56 12.28 6.83
CA VAL A 326 9.25 11.71 7.08
C VAL A 326 8.52 12.33 8.24
N VAL A 327 9.19 12.42 9.36
CA VAL A 327 8.74 13.11 10.57
C VAL A 327 9.97 13.76 11.19
N GLY A 328 9.79 14.90 11.83
CA GLY A 328 10.87 15.50 12.59
C GLY A 328 11.42 14.52 13.62
N LEU A 329 12.72 14.23 13.56
CA LEU A 329 13.39 13.28 14.44
C LEU A 329 14.16 14.00 15.55
N ASN A 330 14.22 13.37 16.72
CA ASN A 330 15.14 13.74 17.76
C ASN A 330 16.54 13.12 17.53
N SER A 331 17.51 13.41 18.39
CA SER A 331 18.88 12.89 18.31
C SER A 331 19.00 11.36 18.46
N GLU A 332 17.92 10.69 18.85
CA GLU A 332 17.87 9.22 19.02
C GLU A 332 17.19 8.54 17.82
N GLY A 333 16.83 9.29 16.77
CA GLY A 333 16.12 8.76 15.61
C GLY A 333 14.66 8.43 15.88
N ASN A 334 14.02 9.06 16.87
CA ASN A 334 12.61 8.89 17.20
C ASN A 334 11.82 10.12 16.80
N GLY A 335 10.63 9.91 16.24
CA GLY A 335 9.73 10.99 15.86
C GLY A 335 8.27 10.56 15.92
N SER A 336 7.37 11.52 15.99
CA SER A 336 5.93 11.22 15.93
C SER A 336 5.12 12.38 15.39
N VAL A 337 3.97 12.04 14.81
CA VAL A 337 3.00 12.98 14.29
C VAL A 337 1.59 12.58 14.72
N PHE A 338 0.80 13.57 15.06
CA PHE A 338 -0.65 13.49 15.15
C PHE A 338 -1.25 14.21 13.95
N ALA A 339 -2.09 13.54 13.17
CA ALA A 339 -2.75 14.12 12.01
C ALA A 339 -4.27 14.00 12.13
N ALA A 340 -4.97 15.06 11.75
CA ALA A 340 -6.43 15.11 11.69
C ALA A 340 -6.87 15.60 10.32
N THR A 341 -7.79 14.86 9.69
CA THR A 341 -8.29 15.16 8.34
C THR A 341 -9.82 15.13 8.36
N LEU A 342 -10.44 16.20 7.88
CA LEU A 342 -11.89 16.32 7.68
C LEU A 342 -12.14 16.44 6.17
N SER A 343 -12.92 15.53 5.60
CA SER A 343 -13.23 15.50 4.17
C SER A 343 -14.73 15.50 3.93
N GLY A 344 -15.17 16.25 2.92
CA GLY A 344 -16.50 16.11 2.31
C GLY A 344 -16.39 15.22 1.06
N ASN A 345 -17.44 14.45 0.77
CA ASN A 345 -17.59 13.76 -0.52
C ASN A 345 -18.88 14.26 -1.14
N ILE A 346 -18.78 14.97 -2.28
CA ILE A 346 -19.89 15.57 -3.00
C ILE A 346 -20.00 14.87 -4.35
N GLN A 347 -21.05 14.07 -4.53
CA GLN A 347 -21.28 13.33 -5.76
C GLN A 347 -22.00 14.23 -6.79
N LEU A 348 -21.42 14.38 -7.97
CA LEU A 348 -21.96 15.13 -9.11
C LEU A 348 -22.26 14.15 -10.24
N GLY A 349 -23.53 13.80 -10.40
CA GLY A 349 -23.92 12.70 -11.28
C GLY A 349 -23.34 11.37 -10.82
N ASP A 350 -23.25 10.39 -11.73
CA ASP A 350 -22.84 9.03 -11.38
C ASP A 350 -21.33 8.84 -11.30
N ASN A 351 -20.55 9.70 -11.94
CA ASN A 351 -19.14 9.46 -12.22
C ASN A 351 -18.18 10.44 -11.56
N LEU A 352 -18.60 11.66 -11.18
CA LEU A 352 -17.73 12.71 -10.67
C LEU A 352 -17.96 12.94 -9.18
N LYS A 353 -16.90 12.88 -8.40
CA LYS A 353 -16.88 13.18 -6.98
C LYS A 353 -15.93 14.35 -6.70
N LEU A 354 -16.41 15.39 -6.00
CA LEU A 354 -15.57 16.45 -5.43
C LEU A 354 -15.27 16.13 -3.96
N ILE A 355 -14.01 16.32 -3.56
CA ILE A 355 -13.55 16.03 -2.20
C ILE A 355 -12.81 17.25 -1.65
N PRO A 356 -13.53 18.23 -1.03
CA PRO A 356 -12.89 19.23 -0.19
C PRO A 356 -12.35 18.57 1.09
N GLU A 357 -11.12 18.94 1.46
CA GLU A 357 -10.43 18.36 2.61
C GLU A 357 -9.67 19.45 3.39
N LEU A 358 -9.77 19.41 4.71
CA LEU A 358 -8.93 20.15 5.63
C LEU A 358 -8.09 19.16 6.43
N ARG A 359 -6.77 19.40 6.48
CA ARG A 359 -5.83 18.56 7.21
C ARG A 359 -4.95 19.40 8.11
N VAL A 360 -4.69 18.89 9.31
CA VAL A 360 -3.74 19.42 10.27
C VAL A 360 -2.80 18.32 10.69
N ASP A 361 -1.51 18.58 10.61
CA ASP A 361 -0.43 17.71 11.06
C ASP A 361 0.31 18.42 12.20
N SER A 362 0.60 17.70 13.29
CA SER A 362 1.34 18.20 14.45
C SER A 362 2.42 17.21 14.83
N MET A 363 3.67 17.58 14.63
CA MET A 363 4.84 16.74 14.92
C MET A 363 5.43 17.06 16.28
N LYS A 364 6.11 16.09 16.87
CA LYS A 364 6.80 16.27 18.14
C LYS A 364 8.00 17.22 18.00
N GLU A 365 8.74 17.12 16.90
CA GLU A 365 9.88 17.96 16.57
C GLU A 365 9.56 18.93 15.42
N GLU A 366 10.37 19.96 15.23
CA GLU A 366 10.21 20.89 14.12
C GLU A 366 10.53 20.19 12.79
N PHE A 367 9.61 20.28 11.86
CA PHE A 367 9.72 19.69 10.51
C PHE A 367 9.21 20.66 9.43
N PHE A 368 8.21 21.46 9.77
CA PHE A 368 7.60 22.42 8.86
C PHE A 368 8.18 23.82 9.03
N LEU A 369 7.78 24.73 8.17
CA LEU A 369 8.09 26.16 8.24
C LEU A 369 6.82 26.97 8.42
N THR A 370 6.92 28.08 9.17
CA THR A 370 5.91 29.14 9.15
C THR A 370 6.02 29.97 7.88
N LYS A 371 5.04 30.86 7.60
CA LYS A 371 5.11 31.81 6.49
C LYS A 371 6.34 32.72 6.54
N ASP A 372 6.87 32.98 7.73
CA ASP A 372 8.07 33.78 7.95
C ASP A 372 9.37 32.93 7.94
N LEU A 373 9.28 31.69 7.47
CA LEU A 373 10.39 30.72 7.34
C LEU A 373 11.04 30.33 8.69
N ASN A 374 10.32 30.44 9.79
CA ASN A 374 10.76 29.90 11.07
C ASN A 374 10.34 28.43 11.19
N GLY A 375 11.09 27.63 11.93
CA GLY A 375 10.75 26.24 12.24
C GLY A 375 9.35 26.13 12.86
N SER A 376 8.61 25.08 12.49
CA SER A 376 7.27 24.80 12.97
C SER A 376 7.05 23.31 13.15
N LYS A 377 6.33 22.97 14.22
CA LYS A 377 5.86 21.59 14.48
C LYS A 377 4.53 21.29 13.80
N GLY A 378 3.84 22.27 13.24
CA GLY A 378 2.50 22.13 12.71
C GLY A 378 2.33 22.63 11.29
N LEU A 379 1.55 21.89 10.52
CA LEU A 379 1.09 22.26 9.19
C LEU A 379 -0.42 22.14 9.12
N ALA A 380 -1.07 23.18 8.60
CA ALA A 380 -2.48 23.13 8.23
C ALA A 380 -2.63 23.33 6.74
N SER A 381 -3.45 22.52 6.08
CA SER A 381 -3.63 22.59 4.63
C SER A 381 -5.09 22.41 4.23
N PHE A 382 -5.44 23.02 3.11
CA PHE A 382 -6.69 22.82 2.38
C PHE A 382 -6.39 22.11 1.07
N LEU A 383 -7.26 21.17 0.71
CA LEU A 383 -7.22 20.46 -0.56
C LEU A 383 -8.65 20.37 -1.14
N LEU A 384 -8.76 20.46 -2.46
CA LEU A 384 -9.98 20.15 -3.19
C LEU A 384 -9.61 19.21 -4.33
N ALA A 385 -10.11 18.00 -4.30
CA ALA A 385 -9.91 17.04 -5.38
C ALA A 385 -11.18 16.84 -6.19
N ALA A 386 -10.97 16.53 -7.49
CA ALA A 386 -12.01 16.08 -8.42
C ALA A 386 -11.61 14.68 -8.90
N VAL A 387 -12.45 13.68 -8.64
CA VAL A 387 -12.23 12.28 -8.98
C VAL A 387 -13.35 11.81 -9.90
N PHE A 388 -13.01 11.52 -11.15
CA PHE A 388 -13.93 10.93 -12.13
C PHE A 388 -13.67 9.42 -12.20
N SER A 389 -14.72 8.61 -12.25
CA SER A 389 -14.60 7.14 -12.38
C SER A 389 -15.62 6.57 -13.37
N PHE A 390 -15.25 5.50 -14.04
CA PHE A 390 -16.06 4.80 -15.04
C PHE A 390 -15.93 3.28 -14.93
#